data_b31c548c86e074c4748bb16b5c71c5d2
#
_entry.id   b31c548c86e074c4748bb16b5c71c5d2
#
_cell.length_a   1.000
_cell.length_b   1.000
_cell.length_c   1.000
_cell.angle_alpha   90.00
_cell.angle_beta   90.00
_cell.angle_gamma   90.00
#
_symmetry.space_group_name_H-M   'P 1'
#
loop_
_entity.id
_entity.type
_entity.pdbx_description
1 polymer ?
#
loop_
_entity_poly.entity_id
_entity_poly.type
_entity_poly.pdbx_seq_one_letter_code
_entity_poly.pdbx_strand_id
1 'polypeptide(L)'
;MKSIVIGSGFGGISAALRLRAKGHEVTLIEKQNDLGGRARIFRKNGFSFDAGPTVITAPYLIYELFELFGKDPKDYLNIKPLDIWYQFVFEDGTKFNYSGNEEEMEKQISAISPDDLKGYIKLVNFTKKIFEKGYLELSDVPFTKPFFMMKQIPSLLKLKSYKSVYSLAVSYTHLRAHETRVH
;
A
#
# COMPACT_ATOMS: atom_id res chain seq x y z
N MET A 1 12.22 -14.66 27.04
CA MET A 1 12.33 -15.72 26.00
C MET A 1 13.35 -15.25 24.96
N LYS A 2 14.17 -16.20 24.40
CA LYS A 2 15.11 -15.86 23.31
C LYS A 2 14.44 -16.11 21.96
N SER A 3 14.65 -15.21 21.00
CA SER A 3 14.08 -15.30 19.66
C SER A 3 15.11 -14.90 18.60
N ILE A 4 15.12 -15.62 17.49
CA ILE A 4 15.96 -15.31 16.34
C ILE A 4 15.07 -14.94 15.16
N VAL A 5 15.35 -13.81 14.54
CA VAL A 5 14.68 -13.33 13.31
C VAL A 5 15.70 -13.35 12.19
N ILE A 6 15.39 -14.00 11.08
CA ILE A 6 16.27 -14.13 9.93
C ILE A 6 15.76 -13.23 8.80
N GLY A 7 16.61 -12.30 8.38
CA GLY A 7 16.34 -11.29 7.37
C GLY A 7 15.90 -9.96 7.97
N SER A 8 16.47 -8.85 7.44
CA SER A 8 16.24 -7.48 7.90
C SER A 8 15.45 -6.63 6.89
N GLY A 9 14.59 -7.23 6.09
CA GLY A 9 13.55 -6.50 5.36
C GLY A 9 12.51 -5.93 6.31
N PHE A 10 11.56 -5.13 5.84
CA PHE A 10 10.51 -4.52 6.67
C PHE A 10 9.79 -5.53 7.57
N GLY A 11 9.45 -6.71 7.04
CA GLY A 11 8.80 -7.76 7.82
C GLY A 11 9.67 -8.28 8.96
N GLY A 12 10.95 -8.52 8.70
CA GLY A 12 11.89 -9.00 9.72
C GLY A 12 12.16 -7.95 10.81
N ILE A 13 12.38 -6.69 10.41
CA ILE A 13 12.56 -5.58 11.34
C ILE A 13 11.29 -5.41 12.21
N SER A 14 10.11 -5.40 11.60
CA SER A 14 8.83 -5.27 12.32
C SER A 14 8.60 -6.42 13.29
N ALA A 15 8.92 -7.66 12.90
CA ALA A 15 8.81 -8.84 13.77
C ALA A 15 9.79 -8.75 14.95
N ALA A 16 11.04 -8.37 14.69
CA ALA A 16 12.07 -8.23 15.72
C ALA A 16 11.68 -7.16 16.76
N LEU A 17 11.19 -5.99 16.30
CA LEU A 17 10.75 -4.91 17.18
C LEU A 17 9.54 -5.33 18.02
N ARG A 18 8.51 -5.95 17.41
CA ARG A 18 7.33 -6.43 18.15
C ARG A 18 7.67 -7.51 19.17
N LEU A 19 8.58 -8.44 18.83
CA LEU A 19 9.08 -9.42 19.79
C LEU A 19 9.84 -8.76 20.95
N ARG A 20 10.66 -7.76 20.63
CA ARG A 20 11.40 -6.99 21.65
C ARG A 20 10.45 -6.24 22.57
N ALA A 21 9.42 -5.60 22.05
CA ALA A 21 8.40 -4.92 22.83
C ALA A 21 7.63 -5.87 23.76
N LYS A 22 7.52 -7.15 23.37
CA LYS A 22 6.95 -8.22 24.22
C LYS A 22 7.94 -8.79 25.25
N GLY A 23 9.12 -8.19 25.39
CA GLY A 23 10.13 -8.60 26.37
C GLY A 23 11.03 -9.76 25.96
N HIS A 24 11.06 -10.13 24.66
CA HIS A 24 11.99 -11.15 24.18
C HIS A 24 13.41 -10.56 24.04
N GLU A 25 14.42 -11.40 24.30
CA GLU A 25 15.79 -11.16 23.85
C GLU A 25 15.86 -11.56 22.37
N VAL A 26 16.04 -10.58 21.49
CA VAL A 26 15.92 -10.80 20.05
C VAL A 26 17.28 -10.66 19.37
N THR A 27 17.65 -11.65 18.56
CA THR A 27 18.79 -11.61 17.65
C THR A 27 18.26 -11.51 16.22
N LEU A 28 18.60 -10.44 15.51
CA LEU A 28 18.29 -10.25 14.09
C LEU A 28 19.52 -10.62 13.25
N ILE A 29 19.36 -11.58 12.35
CA ILE A 29 20.42 -12.09 11.47
C ILE A 29 20.12 -11.61 10.03
N GLU A 30 21.11 -10.96 9.41
CA GLU A 30 21.04 -10.50 8.02
C GLU A 30 22.22 -11.07 7.23
N LYS A 31 21.96 -11.54 6.01
CA LYS A 31 22.96 -12.09 5.11
C LYS A 31 23.77 -10.98 4.40
N GLN A 32 23.14 -9.85 4.15
CA GLN A 32 23.75 -8.72 3.44
C GLN A 32 24.45 -7.78 4.43
N ASN A 33 25.36 -6.95 3.92
CA ASN A 33 26.03 -5.94 4.73
C ASN A 33 25.09 -4.78 5.12
N ASP A 34 24.04 -4.54 4.33
CA ASP A 34 23.08 -3.48 4.55
C ASP A 34 21.71 -4.07 4.97
N LEU A 35 21.05 -3.37 5.90
CA LEU A 35 19.67 -3.69 6.32
C LEU A 35 18.66 -3.19 5.27
N GLY A 36 17.39 -3.61 5.41
CA GLY A 36 16.27 -3.11 4.62
C GLY A 36 15.76 -4.06 3.53
N GLY A 37 16.50 -5.12 3.20
CA GLY A 37 16.07 -6.10 2.21
C GLY A 37 15.83 -5.46 0.83
N ARG A 38 14.59 -5.52 0.31
CA ARG A 38 14.22 -4.88 -0.96
C ARG A 38 14.12 -3.35 -0.90
N ALA A 39 14.11 -2.76 0.28
CA ALA A 39 14.11 -1.30 0.49
C ALA A 39 15.51 -0.77 0.87
N ARG A 40 16.55 -1.56 0.69
CA ARG A 40 17.94 -1.11 0.94
C ARG A 40 18.39 -0.09 -0.11
N ILE A 41 19.43 0.64 0.23
CA ILE A 41 20.08 1.57 -0.68
C ILE A 41 21.31 0.91 -1.27
N PHE A 42 21.46 0.94 -2.60
CA PHE A 42 22.68 0.55 -3.27
C PHE A 42 23.61 1.75 -3.43
N ARG A 43 24.88 1.55 -3.09
CA ARG A 43 25.92 2.56 -3.30
C ARG A 43 26.95 2.04 -4.28
N LYS A 44 27.17 2.79 -5.36
CA LYS A 44 28.17 2.44 -6.39
C LYS A 44 28.79 3.71 -6.97
N ASN A 45 30.14 3.76 -7.01
CA ASN A 45 30.91 4.88 -7.60
C ASN A 45 30.48 6.27 -7.08
N GLY A 46 30.21 6.39 -5.78
CA GLY A 46 29.79 7.65 -5.16
C GLY A 46 28.30 8.00 -5.30
N PHE A 47 27.54 7.21 -6.07
CA PHE A 47 26.09 7.37 -6.22
C PHE A 47 25.33 6.45 -5.26
N SER A 48 24.16 6.93 -4.83
CA SER A 48 23.20 6.17 -4.01
C SER A 48 21.93 5.94 -4.82
N PHE A 49 21.46 4.69 -4.85
CA PHE A 49 20.26 4.28 -5.57
C PHE A 49 19.32 3.55 -4.62
N ASP A 50 18.07 4.00 -4.56
CA ASP A 50 17.03 3.29 -3.84
C ASP A 50 16.65 2.01 -4.59
N ALA A 51 16.67 0.89 -3.88
CA ALA A 51 16.40 -0.43 -4.49
C ALA A 51 14.93 -0.80 -4.54
N GLY A 52 14.10 -0.05 -3.85
CA GLY A 52 12.71 -0.41 -3.61
C GLY A 52 11.78 0.78 -3.66
N PRO A 53 10.60 0.64 -3.02
CA PRO A 53 9.59 1.68 -3.03
C PRO A 53 10.13 2.97 -2.39
N THR A 54 10.00 4.07 -3.12
CA THR A 54 10.34 5.43 -2.66
C THR A 54 9.13 6.13 -2.03
N VAL A 55 7.92 5.61 -2.30
CA VAL A 55 6.66 6.14 -1.77
C VAL A 55 6.13 5.22 -0.68
N ILE A 56 5.91 5.79 0.51
CA ILE A 56 5.36 5.08 1.66
C ILE A 56 3.85 5.30 1.67
N THR A 57 3.09 4.25 1.36
CA THR A 57 1.61 4.31 1.26
C THR A 57 0.90 4.15 2.60
N ALA A 58 1.58 3.60 3.62
CA ALA A 58 1.03 3.34 4.95
C ALA A 58 2.01 3.77 6.06
N PRO A 59 2.29 5.08 6.22
CA PRO A 59 3.25 5.58 7.19
C PRO A 59 2.89 5.22 8.64
N TYR A 60 1.61 5.09 8.95
CA TYR A 60 1.12 4.71 10.29
C TYR A 60 1.67 3.35 10.76
N LEU A 61 1.90 2.38 9.86
CA LEU A 61 2.51 1.09 10.20
C LEU A 61 3.98 1.23 10.64
N ILE A 62 4.66 2.25 10.16
CA ILE A 62 6.03 2.58 10.57
C ILE A 62 5.96 3.31 11.91
N TYR A 63 5.07 4.28 12.05
CA TYR A 63 4.92 5.08 13.29
C TYR A 63 4.61 4.21 14.49
N GLU A 64 3.72 3.22 14.33
CA GLU A 64 3.40 2.23 15.36
C GLU A 64 4.64 1.54 15.94
N LEU A 65 5.66 1.24 15.10
CA LEU A 65 6.88 0.60 15.58
C LEU A 65 7.72 1.48 16.51
N PHE A 66 7.68 2.80 16.33
CA PHE A 66 8.32 3.75 17.24
C PHE A 66 7.53 3.90 18.54
N GLU A 67 6.20 3.95 18.44
CA GLU A 67 5.28 4.06 19.57
C GLU A 67 5.40 2.88 20.53
N LEU A 68 5.70 1.66 20.04
CA LEU A 68 5.99 0.48 20.88
C LEU A 68 7.12 0.72 21.89
N PHE A 69 7.99 1.69 21.62
CA PHE A 69 9.14 2.03 22.48
C PHE A 69 9.05 3.45 23.07
N GLY A 70 7.87 4.07 23.00
CA GLY A 70 7.67 5.45 23.47
C GLY A 70 8.51 6.48 22.74
N LYS A 71 8.80 6.25 21.46
CA LYS A 71 9.59 7.14 20.60
C LYS A 71 8.67 7.94 19.69
N ASP A 72 8.96 9.23 19.47
CA ASP A 72 8.28 10.00 18.43
C ASP A 72 8.94 9.69 17.07
N PRO A 73 8.18 9.19 16.08
CA PRO A 73 8.70 8.95 14.73
C PRO A 73 9.36 10.17 14.09
N LYS A 74 8.87 11.38 14.41
CA LYS A 74 9.36 12.64 13.83
C LYS A 74 10.80 12.97 14.21
N ASP A 75 11.28 12.43 15.34
CA ASP A 75 12.67 12.59 15.75
C ASP A 75 13.64 11.81 14.85
N TYR A 76 13.14 10.83 14.10
CA TYR A 76 13.92 9.87 13.31
C TYR A 76 13.62 9.94 11.82
N LEU A 77 12.42 10.32 11.43
CA LEU A 77 11.91 10.25 10.07
C LEU A 77 11.27 11.57 9.65
N ASN A 78 11.62 12.03 8.45
CA ASN A 78 10.99 13.19 7.81
C ASN A 78 10.16 12.71 6.61
N ILE A 79 8.97 12.19 6.88
CA ILE A 79 8.03 11.74 5.83
C ILE A 79 7.18 12.93 5.40
N LYS A 80 7.25 13.26 4.11
CA LYS A 80 6.47 14.37 3.52
C LYS A 80 5.35 13.81 2.66
N PRO A 81 4.12 14.35 2.78
CA PRO A 81 3.05 14.02 1.85
C PRO A 81 3.44 14.50 0.45
N LEU A 82 3.00 13.75 -0.57
CA LEU A 82 3.13 14.13 -1.97
C LEU A 82 1.78 14.69 -2.45
N ASP A 83 1.83 15.84 -3.14
CA ASP A 83 0.64 16.43 -3.75
C ASP A 83 0.18 15.60 -4.95
N ILE A 84 1.12 15.19 -5.79
CA ILE A 84 0.89 14.27 -6.91
C ILE A 84 1.60 12.96 -6.62
N TRP A 85 0.85 11.86 -6.55
CA TRP A 85 1.41 10.53 -6.30
C TRP A 85 1.96 9.90 -7.56
N TYR A 86 1.22 10.03 -8.68
CA TYR A 86 1.62 9.54 -10.01
C TYR A 86 1.14 10.51 -11.07
N GLN A 87 1.95 10.74 -12.08
CA GLN A 87 1.57 11.42 -13.31
C GLN A 87 1.54 10.42 -14.46
N PHE A 88 0.41 10.25 -15.08
CA PHE A 88 0.26 9.48 -16.31
C PHE A 88 0.36 10.45 -17.50
N VAL A 89 1.19 10.11 -18.47
CA VAL A 89 1.35 10.86 -19.72
C VAL A 89 0.92 9.93 -20.84
N PHE A 90 -0.12 10.33 -21.56
CA PHE A 90 -0.66 9.59 -22.68
C PHE A 90 0.07 9.95 -23.98
N GLU A 91 -0.09 9.12 -25.03
CA GLU A 91 0.58 9.30 -26.31
C GLU A 91 0.23 10.62 -27.01
N ASP A 92 -0.96 11.15 -26.79
CA ASP A 92 -1.42 12.46 -27.30
C ASP A 92 -0.89 13.65 -26.50
N GLY A 93 -0.04 13.40 -25.48
CA GLY A 93 0.52 14.41 -24.58
C GLY A 93 -0.40 14.81 -23.42
N THR A 94 -1.62 14.25 -23.34
CA THR A 94 -2.52 14.47 -22.21
C THR A 94 -1.88 13.96 -20.92
N LYS A 95 -2.03 14.73 -19.84
CA LYS A 95 -1.50 14.36 -18.52
C LYS A 95 -2.65 14.15 -17.55
N PHE A 96 -2.53 13.09 -16.75
CA PHE A 96 -3.44 12.80 -15.66
C PHE A 96 -2.62 12.68 -14.36
N ASN A 97 -2.92 13.55 -13.40
CA ASN A 97 -2.23 13.59 -12.11
C ASN A 97 -3.05 12.85 -11.07
N TYR A 98 -2.58 11.68 -10.66
CA TYR A 98 -3.21 10.94 -9.59
C TYR A 98 -2.75 11.47 -8.23
N SER A 99 -3.70 11.96 -7.44
CA SER A 99 -3.45 12.58 -6.14
C SER A 99 -4.45 12.07 -5.08
N GLY A 100 -4.24 12.47 -3.82
CA GLY A 100 -5.19 12.22 -2.73
C GLY A 100 -6.33 13.23 -2.63
N ASN A 101 -6.35 14.25 -3.49
CA ASN A 101 -7.36 15.29 -3.47
C ASN A 101 -8.58 14.86 -4.31
N GLU A 102 -9.71 14.58 -3.64
CA GLU A 102 -10.93 14.08 -4.31
C GLU A 102 -11.48 15.11 -5.30
N GLU A 103 -11.50 16.41 -4.97
CA GLU A 103 -12.03 17.45 -5.85
C GLU A 103 -11.21 17.60 -7.13
N GLU A 104 -9.89 17.53 -7.02
CA GLU A 104 -9.00 17.60 -8.17
C GLU A 104 -9.13 16.36 -9.06
N MET A 105 -9.26 15.18 -8.45
CA MET A 105 -9.52 13.94 -9.18
C MET A 105 -10.84 14.01 -9.95
N GLU A 106 -11.92 14.51 -9.33
CA GLU A 106 -13.21 14.68 -9.97
C GLU A 106 -13.15 15.67 -11.15
N LYS A 107 -12.43 16.79 -10.99
CA LYS A 107 -12.21 17.76 -12.09
C LYS A 107 -11.48 17.13 -13.27
N GLN A 108 -10.41 16.37 -13.02
CA GLN A 108 -9.64 15.72 -14.09
C GLN A 108 -10.48 14.64 -14.79
N ILE A 109 -11.21 13.81 -14.06
CA ILE A 109 -12.10 12.80 -14.63
C ILE A 109 -13.20 13.47 -15.45
N SER A 110 -13.83 14.52 -14.93
CA SER A 110 -14.86 15.28 -15.68
C SER A 110 -14.33 15.91 -16.96
N ALA A 111 -13.06 16.33 -16.98
CA ALA A 111 -12.44 16.87 -18.18
C ALA A 111 -12.16 15.81 -19.26
N ILE A 112 -11.82 14.59 -18.84
CA ILE A 112 -11.53 13.47 -19.75
C ILE A 112 -12.81 12.78 -20.22
N SER A 113 -13.72 12.48 -19.28
CA SER A 113 -14.97 11.76 -19.54
C SER A 113 -16.06 12.22 -18.57
N PRO A 114 -16.84 13.25 -18.89
CA PRO A 114 -17.90 13.78 -18.02
C PRO A 114 -18.95 12.73 -17.65
N ASP A 115 -19.26 11.82 -18.57
CA ASP A 115 -20.28 10.78 -18.38
C ASP A 115 -19.84 9.72 -17.35
N ASP A 116 -18.53 9.54 -17.16
CA ASP A 116 -17.97 8.57 -16.23
C ASP A 116 -17.79 9.10 -14.80
N LEU A 117 -17.92 10.40 -14.57
CA LEU A 117 -17.71 11.02 -13.26
C LEU A 117 -18.54 10.36 -12.16
N LYS A 118 -19.83 10.14 -12.41
CA LYS A 118 -20.73 9.47 -11.45
C LYS A 118 -20.30 8.02 -11.16
N GLY A 119 -19.82 7.33 -12.19
CA GLY A 119 -19.28 5.98 -12.09
C GLY A 119 -18.01 5.94 -11.26
N TYR A 120 -17.10 6.87 -11.51
CA TYR A 120 -15.85 7.05 -10.77
C TYR A 120 -16.12 7.26 -9.27
N ILE A 121 -16.99 8.20 -8.90
CA ILE A 121 -17.35 8.46 -7.50
C ILE A 121 -17.90 7.20 -6.82
N LYS A 122 -18.78 6.45 -7.51
CA LYS A 122 -19.32 5.17 -7.00
C LYS A 122 -18.20 4.14 -6.81
N LEU A 123 -17.26 4.05 -7.76
CA LEU A 123 -16.12 3.15 -7.67
C LEU A 123 -15.24 3.48 -6.46
N VAL A 124 -14.87 4.74 -6.28
CA VAL A 124 -14.06 5.21 -5.14
C VAL A 124 -14.76 4.87 -3.81
N ASN A 125 -16.06 5.17 -3.68
CA ASN A 125 -16.83 4.85 -2.48
C ASN A 125 -16.94 3.32 -2.25
N PHE A 126 -16.96 2.53 -3.30
CA PHE A 126 -16.96 1.07 -3.17
C PHE A 126 -15.59 0.53 -2.77
N THR A 127 -14.50 1.07 -3.34
CA THR A 127 -13.14 0.66 -2.99
C THR A 127 -12.76 1.06 -1.56
N LYS A 128 -13.29 2.17 -1.04
CA LYS A 128 -13.16 2.51 0.40
C LYS A 128 -13.68 1.37 1.29
N LYS A 129 -14.84 0.78 0.98
CA LYS A 129 -15.39 -0.36 1.74
C LYS A 129 -14.53 -1.62 1.63
N ILE A 130 -13.91 -1.85 0.45
CA ILE A 130 -12.95 -2.95 0.27
C ILE A 130 -11.72 -2.72 1.14
N PHE A 131 -11.20 -1.48 1.17
CA PHE A 131 -10.06 -1.11 1.99
C PHE A 131 -10.35 -1.28 3.48
N GLU A 132 -11.47 -0.77 3.95
CA GLU A 132 -11.91 -0.91 5.35
C GLU A 132 -11.96 -2.37 5.78
N LYS A 133 -12.61 -3.23 4.98
CA LYS A 133 -12.74 -4.65 5.30
C LYS A 133 -11.43 -5.43 5.12
N GLY A 134 -10.78 -5.26 3.96
CA GLY A 134 -9.63 -6.07 3.61
C GLY A 134 -8.34 -5.61 4.28
N TYR A 135 -8.17 -4.30 4.44
CA TYR A 135 -6.93 -3.73 4.92
C TYR A 135 -7.00 -3.33 6.40
N LEU A 136 -8.05 -2.60 6.83
CA LEU A 136 -8.12 -2.16 8.23
C LEU A 136 -8.60 -3.27 9.17
N GLU A 137 -9.53 -4.14 8.73
CA GLU A 137 -10.10 -5.17 9.60
C GLU A 137 -9.36 -6.51 9.52
N LEU A 138 -8.87 -6.90 8.33
CA LEU A 138 -8.39 -8.26 8.10
C LEU A 138 -6.88 -8.37 7.87
N SER A 139 -6.14 -7.28 7.69
CA SER A 139 -4.73 -7.35 7.30
C SER A 139 -3.80 -7.97 8.34
N ASP A 140 -4.11 -7.82 9.61
CA ASP A 140 -3.33 -8.33 10.75
C ASP A 140 -3.91 -9.60 11.38
N VAL A 141 -5.04 -10.10 10.83
CA VAL A 141 -5.72 -11.28 11.36
C VAL A 141 -5.23 -12.54 10.65
N PRO A 142 -4.71 -13.54 11.38
CA PRO A 142 -4.26 -14.79 10.77
C PRO A 142 -5.45 -15.64 10.31
N PHE A 143 -5.46 -16.02 9.04
CA PHE A 143 -6.47 -16.89 8.42
C PHE A 143 -6.22 -18.38 8.70
N THR A 144 -5.92 -18.73 9.94
CA THR A 144 -5.59 -20.11 10.32
C THR A 144 -6.79 -20.98 10.69
N LYS A 145 -7.93 -20.34 11.01
CA LYS A 145 -9.14 -21.05 11.47
C LYS A 145 -10.18 -21.11 10.35
N PRO A 146 -10.55 -22.31 9.85
CA PRO A 146 -11.53 -22.44 8.76
C PRO A 146 -12.88 -21.77 9.07
N PHE A 147 -13.36 -21.88 10.30
CA PHE A 147 -14.62 -21.25 10.73
C PHE A 147 -14.56 -19.73 10.65
N PHE A 148 -13.43 -19.11 10.97
CA PHE A 148 -13.24 -17.66 10.80
C PHE A 148 -13.30 -17.26 9.32
N MET A 149 -12.66 -18.04 8.44
CA MET A 149 -12.72 -17.80 6.98
C MET A 149 -14.16 -17.91 6.45
N MET A 150 -14.90 -18.93 6.85
CA MET A 150 -16.32 -19.09 6.46
C MET A 150 -17.17 -17.89 6.89
N LYS A 151 -16.93 -17.34 8.07
CA LYS A 151 -17.62 -16.14 8.57
C LYS A 151 -17.39 -14.90 7.70
N GLN A 152 -16.27 -14.83 6.96
CA GLN A 152 -15.97 -13.70 6.08
C GLN A 152 -16.66 -13.81 4.70
N ILE A 153 -17.12 -15.00 4.29
CA ILE A 153 -17.71 -15.24 2.96
C ILE A 153 -18.81 -14.24 2.60
N PRO A 154 -19.80 -13.95 3.45
CA PRO A 154 -20.85 -12.99 3.12
C PRO A 154 -20.31 -11.59 2.80
N SER A 155 -19.32 -11.12 3.56
CA SER A 155 -18.67 -9.83 3.34
C SER A 155 -17.90 -9.83 2.02
N LEU A 156 -17.14 -10.88 1.74
CA LEU A 156 -16.38 -11.04 0.50
C LEU A 156 -17.28 -11.08 -0.73
N LEU A 157 -18.41 -11.77 -0.66
CA LEU A 157 -19.42 -11.78 -1.73
C LEU A 157 -20.03 -10.39 -1.94
N LYS A 158 -20.42 -9.70 -0.86
CA LYS A 158 -20.96 -8.34 -0.92
C LYS A 158 -19.96 -7.36 -1.54
N LEU A 159 -18.68 -7.51 -1.25
CA LEU A 159 -17.58 -6.73 -1.81
C LEU A 159 -17.10 -7.21 -3.18
N LYS A 160 -17.82 -8.17 -3.79
CA LYS A 160 -17.51 -8.69 -5.13
C LYS A 160 -16.05 -9.17 -5.29
N SER A 161 -15.46 -9.73 -4.23
CA SER A 161 -14.06 -10.18 -4.22
C SER A 161 -13.73 -11.30 -5.22
N TYR A 162 -14.74 -11.88 -5.85
CA TYR A 162 -14.63 -12.82 -6.95
C TYR A 162 -14.38 -12.18 -8.32
N LYS A 163 -14.50 -10.85 -8.43
CA LYS A 163 -14.22 -10.12 -9.65
C LYS A 163 -12.75 -9.71 -9.74
N SER A 164 -12.21 -9.67 -10.95
CA SER A 164 -10.92 -9.01 -11.17
C SER A 164 -11.05 -7.49 -10.99
N VAL A 165 -9.93 -6.82 -10.68
CA VAL A 165 -9.88 -5.35 -10.56
C VAL A 165 -10.38 -4.69 -11.84
N TYR A 166 -9.92 -5.17 -13.01
CA TYR A 166 -10.36 -4.70 -14.32
C TYR A 166 -11.87 -4.83 -14.49
N SER A 167 -12.43 -6.03 -14.27
CA SER A 167 -13.87 -6.27 -14.39
C SER A 167 -14.70 -5.41 -13.43
N LEU A 168 -14.16 -5.13 -12.24
CA LEU A 168 -14.81 -4.24 -11.29
C LEU A 168 -14.79 -2.80 -11.81
N ALA A 169 -13.64 -2.27 -12.21
CA ALA A 169 -13.49 -0.90 -12.70
C ALA A 169 -14.38 -0.64 -13.91
N VAL A 170 -14.33 -1.48 -14.94
CA VAL A 170 -15.17 -1.38 -16.15
C VAL A 170 -16.67 -1.45 -15.84
N SER A 171 -17.09 -2.11 -14.75
CA SER A 171 -18.51 -2.16 -14.36
C SER A 171 -19.04 -0.83 -13.79
N TYR A 172 -18.17 0.13 -13.49
CA TYR A 172 -18.51 1.46 -12.98
C TYR A 172 -18.25 2.58 -13.97
N THR A 173 -17.30 2.39 -14.87
CA THR A 173 -16.89 3.41 -15.83
C THR A 173 -16.96 2.85 -17.25
N HIS A 174 -17.30 3.71 -18.21
CA HIS A 174 -17.20 3.42 -19.63
C HIS A 174 -15.83 3.81 -20.20
N LEU A 175 -14.97 4.41 -19.38
CA LEU A 175 -13.57 4.59 -19.71
C LEU A 175 -13.01 3.23 -20.13
N ARG A 176 -12.94 3.02 -21.44
CA ARG A 176 -12.08 1.95 -21.97
C ARG A 176 -10.71 2.26 -21.42
N ALA A 177 -10.22 1.40 -20.54
CA ALA A 177 -8.80 1.29 -20.36
C ALA A 177 -8.28 1.12 -21.77
N HIS A 178 -7.78 2.21 -22.37
CA HIS A 178 -7.14 2.15 -23.67
C HIS A 178 -6.10 1.07 -23.52
N GLU A 179 -6.34 0.01 -24.23
CA GLU A 179 -5.54 -1.18 -24.24
C GLU A 179 -4.09 -0.77 -24.38
N THR A 180 -3.34 -0.82 -23.31
CA THR A 180 -1.93 -1.11 -23.38
C THR A 180 -1.85 -2.55 -23.85
N ARG A 181 -2.18 -2.81 -25.11
CA ARG A 181 -1.74 -3.99 -25.82
C ARG A 181 -0.23 -3.86 -25.91
N VAL A 182 0.44 -4.50 -24.98
CA VAL A 182 1.81 -4.91 -25.19
C VAL A 182 1.73 -6.00 -26.26
N HIS A 183 2.11 -5.64 -27.48
CA HIS A 183 2.42 -6.59 -28.53
C HIS A 183 3.76 -7.26 -28.20
#